data_abd6d4afa731883794a883772076c1e9
#
_entry.id   abd6d4afa731883794a883772076c1e9
#
_cell.length_a   1.000
_cell.length_b   1.000
_cell.length_c   1.000
_cell.angle_alpha   90.00
_cell.angle_beta   90.00
_cell.angle_gamma   90.00
#
_symmetry.space_group_name_H-M   'P 1'
#
loop_
_entity.id
_entity.type
_entity.pdbx_description
1 polymer ?
#
loop_
_entity_poly.entity_id
_entity_poly.type
_entity_poly.pdbx_seq_one_letter_code
_entity_poly.pdbx_strand_id
1 'polypeptide(L)'
;MEETSLKKVKKAIIPAAGLGTRFLPATKAMPKEMLPIVDKPTIQYIVEEAIASGIEDIIIVTSHTKRAIEDHFDANFELEESLRQSGKLELLEKVKEAEVELHYIRQKEAKGLGHAVWCARKFIGDEPFAVLLGDDIVVADTPGLKQLINKYEKQQVL
;
A
#
# COMPACT_ATOMS: atom_id res chain seq x y z
N MET A 1 -2.85 -39.36 -0.92
CA MET A 1 -2.68 -38.14 -1.77
C MET A 1 -3.03 -36.96 -0.90
N GLU A 2 -2.02 -36.22 -0.45
CA GLU A 2 -2.27 -34.96 0.24
C GLU A 2 -2.92 -34.01 -0.77
N GLU A 3 -4.18 -33.62 -0.51
CA GLU A 3 -4.77 -32.47 -1.17
C GLU A 3 -3.87 -31.29 -0.86
N THR A 4 -3.11 -30.85 -1.83
CA THR A 4 -2.33 -29.61 -1.75
C THR A 4 -3.35 -28.47 -1.69
N SER A 5 -3.79 -28.15 -0.49
CA SER A 5 -4.67 -27.02 -0.23
C SER A 5 -3.98 -25.77 -0.79
N LEU A 6 -4.61 -25.12 -1.75
CA LEU A 6 -4.11 -23.89 -2.35
C LEU A 6 -3.84 -22.86 -1.25
N LYS A 7 -2.61 -22.38 -1.15
CA LYS A 7 -2.26 -21.34 -0.17
C LYS A 7 -2.99 -20.05 -0.52
N LYS A 8 -3.67 -19.45 0.44
CA LYS A 8 -4.37 -18.17 0.26
C LYS A 8 -3.38 -17.02 0.09
N VAL A 9 -3.74 -16.05 -0.72
CA VAL A 9 -2.97 -14.81 -0.87
C VAL A 9 -3.28 -13.89 0.31
N LYS A 10 -2.32 -13.74 1.21
CA LYS A 10 -2.44 -12.94 2.43
C LYS A 10 -1.45 -11.79 2.50
N LYS A 11 -0.43 -11.79 1.65
CA LYS A 11 0.65 -10.81 1.61
C LYS A 11 0.57 -9.97 0.35
N ALA A 12 0.88 -8.69 0.48
CA ALA A 12 0.98 -7.77 -0.65
C ALA A 12 2.26 -6.94 -0.60
N ILE A 13 2.80 -6.64 -1.77
CA ILE A 13 3.91 -5.72 -1.97
C ILE A 13 3.39 -4.51 -2.72
N ILE A 14 3.68 -3.31 -2.21
CA ILE A 14 3.38 -2.05 -2.88
C ILE A 14 4.71 -1.38 -3.23
N PRO A 15 5.18 -1.44 -4.50
CA PRO A 15 6.37 -0.74 -4.94
C PRO A 15 6.12 0.77 -5.00
N ALA A 16 6.84 1.55 -4.21
CA ALA A 16 6.71 3.00 -4.09
C ALA A 16 8.06 3.73 -4.10
N ALA A 17 9.11 3.12 -4.68
CA ALA A 17 10.46 3.68 -4.68
C ALA A 17 10.81 4.56 -5.89
N GLY A 18 9.91 4.68 -6.87
CA GLY A 18 10.15 5.43 -8.11
C GLY A 18 10.28 6.95 -7.90
N LEU A 19 11.01 7.62 -8.79
CA LEU A 19 11.31 9.05 -8.66
C LEU A 19 10.16 9.99 -9.00
N GLY A 20 9.08 9.50 -9.61
CA GLY A 20 7.89 10.30 -9.93
C GLY A 20 8.14 11.39 -10.98
N THR A 21 9.08 11.18 -11.91
CA THR A 21 9.51 12.20 -12.88
C THR A 21 8.40 12.70 -13.80
N ARG A 22 7.38 11.88 -14.04
CA ARG A 22 6.21 12.27 -14.87
C ARG A 22 5.35 13.37 -14.24
N PHE A 23 5.47 13.58 -12.94
CA PHE A 23 4.66 14.52 -12.17
C PHE A 23 5.47 15.73 -11.68
N LEU A 24 6.67 15.94 -12.21
CA LEU A 24 7.46 17.12 -11.88
C LEU A 24 6.75 18.41 -12.38
N PRO A 25 6.85 19.53 -11.63
CA PRO A 25 7.66 19.71 -10.41
C PRO A 25 6.98 19.26 -9.10
N ALA A 26 5.72 18.84 -9.11
CA ALA A 26 4.97 18.50 -7.91
C ALA A 26 5.68 17.41 -7.06
N THR A 27 6.34 16.46 -7.70
CA THR A 27 7.05 15.35 -7.05
C THR A 27 8.51 15.63 -6.71
N LYS A 28 8.96 16.88 -6.86
CA LYS A 28 10.35 17.25 -6.51
C LYS A 28 10.66 17.00 -5.03
N ALA A 29 9.73 17.35 -4.15
CA ALA A 29 9.87 17.21 -2.70
C ALA A 29 8.80 16.28 -2.07
N MET A 30 7.89 15.75 -2.89
CA MET A 30 6.79 14.91 -2.43
C MET A 30 6.74 13.62 -3.26
N PRO A 31 6.61 12.44 -2.61
CA PRO A 31 6.36 11.19 -3.33
C PRO A 31 5.11 11.30 -4.23
N LYS A 32 5.18 10.75 -5.45
CA LYS A 32 4.01 10.72 -6.34
C LYS A 32 2.82 10.00 -5.71
N GLU A 33 3.08 9.03 -4.87
CA GLU A 33 2.10 8.22 -4.15
C GLU A 33 1.35 9.04 -3.09
N MET A 34 1.89 10.20 -2.69
CA MET A 34 1.27 11.14 -1.76
C MET A 34 0.44 12.22 -2.47
N LEU A 35 0.41 12.25 -3.79
CA LEU A 35 -0.48 13.14 -4.53
C LEU A 35 -1.94 12.79 -4.20
N PRO A 36 -2.75 13.81 -3.78
CA PRO A 36 -4.11 13.53 -3.33
C PRO A 36 -5.07 13.33 -4.51
N ILE A 37 -6.06 12.47 -4.28
CA ILE A 37 -7.29 12.41 -5.05
C ILE A 37 -8.38 12.93 -4.12
N VAL A 38 -8.87 14.12 -4.36
CA VAL A 38 -9.72 14.93 -3.50
C VAL A 38 -9.00 15.27 -2.18
N ASP A 39 -9.17 14.50 -1.12
CA ASP A 39 -8.61 14.74 0.22
C ASP A 39 -7.73 13.58 0.75
N LYS A 40 -7.54 12.54 -0.05
CA LYS A 40 -6.86 11.30 0.35
C LYS A 40 -5.69 11.01 -0.60
N PRO A 41 -4.46 10.74 -0.08
CA PRO A 41 -3.33 10.36 -0.92
C PRO A 41 -3.59 9.10 -1.72
N THR A 42 -3.06 9.05 -2.93
CA THR A 42 -3.20 7.90 -3.84
C THR A 42 -2.83 6.57 -3.17
N ILE A 43 -1.74 6.53 -2.42
CA ILE A 43 -1.28 5.30 -1.75
C ILE A 43 -2.27 4.78 -0.71
N GLN A 44 -3.06 5.64 -0.08
CA GLN A 44 -4.07 5.20 0.87
C GLN A 44 -5.18 4.39 0.19
N TYR A 45 -5.62 4.78 -1.00
CA TYR A 45 -6.58 3.98 -1.78
C TYR A 45 -6.05 2.59 -2.08
N ILE A 46 -4.75 2.48 -2.40
CA ILE A 46 -4.10 1.20 -2.70
C ILE A 46 -4.03 0.30 -1.47
N VAL A 47 -3.68 0.86 -0.31
CA VAL A 47 -3.64 0.13 0.96
C VAL A 47 -5.05 -0.32 1.36
N GLU A 48 -6.04 0.56 1.25
CA GLU A 48 -7.44 0.22 1.54
C GLU A 48 -7.97 -0.89 0.62
N GLU A 49 -7.62 -0.86 -0.66
CA GLU A 49 -7.95 -1.94 -1.60
C GLU A 49 -7.36 -3.28 -1.18
N ALA A 50 -6.09 -3.30 -0.77
CA ALA A 50 -5.43 -4.50 -0.30
C ALA A 50 -6.13 -5.08 0.94
N ILE A 51 -6.45 -4.24 1.93
CA ILE A 51 -7.16 -4.64 3.15
C ILE A 51 -8.56 -5.16 2.81
N ALA A 52 -9.32 -4.45 2.00
CA ALA A 52 -10.66 -4.85 1.57
C ALA A 52 -10.67 -6.16 0.75
N SER A 53 -9.53 -6.52 0.16
CA SER A 53 -9.35 -7.76 -0.60
C SER A 53 -8.96 -8.96 0.26
N GLY A 54 -8.71 -8.75 1.57
CA GLY A 54 -8.36 -9.80 2.53
C GLY A 54 -6.85 -9.98 2.73
N ILE A 55 -6.03 -9.01 2.34
CA ILE A 55 -4.61 -9.00 2.66
C ILE A 55 -4.42 -8.71 4.15
N GLU A 56 -3.57 -9.48 4.79
CA GLU A 56 -3.25 -9.37 6.21
C GLU A 56 -1.93 -8.63 6.45
N ASP A 57 -0.94 -8.86 5.58
CA ASP A 57 0.40 -8.26 5.70
C ASP A 57 0.75 -7.47 4.43
N ILE A 58 1.05 -6.19 4.60
CA ILE A 58 1.43 -5.30 3.51
C ILE A 58 2.85 -4.80 3.73
N ILE A 59 3.69 -4.88 2.70
CA ILE A 59 5.00 -4.27 2.68
C ILE A 59 5.10 -3.22 1.58
N ILE A 60 5.49 -2.02 1.96
CA ILE A 60 5.77 -0.93 1.03
C ILE A 60 7.27 -0.87 0.76
N VAL A 61 7.65 -0.95 -0.52
CA VAL A 61 9.04 -0.81 -0.93
C VAL A 61 9.30 0.66 -1.27
N THR A 62 10.02 1.34 -0.38
CA THR A 62 10.28 2.78 -0.45
C THR A 62 11.71 3.09 -0.89
N SER A 63 12.03 4.37 -0.97
CA SER A 63 13.40 4.90 -1.11
C SER A 63 13.68 5.94 -0.02
N HIS A 64 14.91 6.44 0.04
CA HIS A 64 15.33 7.41 1.06
C HIS A 64 14.56 8.74 1.04
N THR A 65 13.87 9.06 -0.06
CA THR A 65 13.09 10.31 -0.22
C THR A 65 11.60 10.12 0.04
N LYS A 66 11.15 8.97 0.52
CA LYS A 66 9.74 8.59 0.63
C LYS A 66 9.19 8.56 2.07
N ARG A 67 9.84 9.30 2.99
CA ARG A 67 9.45 9.31 4.41
C ARG A 67 8.01 9.77 4.64
N ALA A 68 7.49 10.66 3.80
CA ALA A 68 6.11 11.12 3.90
C ALA A 68 5.07 9.98 3.80
N ILE A 69 5.40 8.86 3.16
CA ILE A 69 4.52 7.69 3.09
C ILE A 69 4.42 7.03 4.47
N GLU A 70 5.56 6.85 5.15
CA GLU A 70 5.59 6.28 6.50
C GLU A 70 4.84 7.19 7.47
N ASP A 71 5.16 8.48 7.46
CA ASP A 71 4.53 9.47 8.33
C ASP A 71 2.99 9.56 8.13
N HIS A 72 2.50 9.28 6.93
CA HIS A 72 1.07 9.31 6.64
C HIS A 72 0.29 8.19 7.32
N PHE A 73 0.87 7.01 7.42
CA PHE A 73 0.22 5.84 8.03
C PHE A 73 0.51 5.68 9.51
N ASP A 74 1.44 6.44 10.05
CA ASP A 74 1.75 6.45 11.47
C ASP A 74 0.73 7.29 12.26
N ALA A 75 0.50 6.91 13.51
CA ALA A 75 -0.32 7.68 14.43
C ALA A 75 0.33 9.05 14.74
N ASN A 76 -0.47 10.10 14.75
CA ASN A 76 -0.05 11.44 15.12
C ASN A 76 -0.84 11.92 16.35
N PHE A 77 -0.39 11.55 17.53
CA PHE A 77 -1.07 11.81 18.80
C PHE A 77 -1.28 13.31 19.08
N GLU A 78 -0.36 14.17 18.68
CA GLU A 78 -0.49 15.62 18.87
C GLU A 78 -1.62 16.18 18.00
N LEU A 79 -1.70 15.80 16.75
CA LEU A 79 -2.77 16.18 15.84
C LEU A 79 -4.12 15.64 16.31
N GLU A 80 -4.19 14.37 16.68
CA GLU A 80 -5.42 13.75 17.18
C GLU A 80 -5.94 14.43 18.43
N GLU A 81 -5.07 14.75 19.38
CA GLU A 81 -5.46 15.44 20.62
C GLU A 81 -5.95 16.87 20.34
N SER A 82 -5.30 17.58 19.42
CA SER A 82 -5.74 18.91 18.96
C SER A 82 -7.13 18.87 18.32
N LEU A 83 -7.39 17.86 17.49
CA LEU A 83 -8.71 17.69 16.84
C LEU A 83 -9.79 17.33 17.87
N ARG A 84 -9.46 16.48 18.84
CA ARG A 84 -10.36 16.10 19.93
C ARG A 84 -10.74 17.29 20.79
N GLN A 85 -9.76 18.10 21.21
CA GLN A 85 -9.98 19.29 22.03
C GLN A 85 -10.78 20.37 21.29
N SER A 86 -10.60 20.50 19.97
CA SER A 86 -11.34 21.45 19.14
C SER A 86 -12.71 20.94 18.68
N GLY A 87 -13.11 19.72 19.05
CA GLY A 87 -14.38 19.10 18.69
C GLY A 87 -14.52 18.71 17.21
N LYS A 88 -13.41 18.65 16.46
CA LYS A 88 -13.41 18.30 15.03
C LYS A 88 -13.39 16.77 14.83
N LEU A 89 -14.43 16.10 15.29
CA LEU A 89 -14.48 14.62 15.36
C LEU A 89 -14.48 13.95 13.99
N GLU A 90 -15.13 14.55 12.98
CA GLU A 90 -15.11 13.98 11.62
C GLU A 90 -13.70 14.00 11.00
N LEU A 91 -12.92 15.05 11.26
CA LEU A 91 -11.52 15.10 10.82
C LEU A 91 -10.65 14.12 11.61
N LEU A 92 -10.92 13.96 12.89
CA LEU A 92 -10.23 12.97 13.71
C LEU A 92 -10.43 11.55 13.18
N GLU A 93 -11.65 11.20 12.80
CA GLU A 93 -11.94 9.88 12.23
C GLU A 93 -11.20 9.68 10.90
N LYS A 94 -11.21 10.67 10.01
CA LYS A 94 -10.45 10.61 8.75
C LYS A 94 -8.94 10.44 8.96
N VAL A 95 -8.37 11.07 9.97
CA VAL A 95 -6.94 10.90 10.31
C VAL A 95 -6.69 9.47 10.80
N LYS A 96 -7.55 8.93 11.65
CA LYS A 96 -7.44 7.57 12.17
C LYS A 96 -7.65 6.48 11.12
N GLU A 97 -8.45 6.70 10.11
CA GLU A 97 -8.61 5.78 8.97
C GLU A 97 -7.30 5.53 8.22
N ALA A 98 -6.37 6.48 8.26
CA ALA A 98 -5.05 6.33 7.65
C ALA A 98 -4.07 5.52 8.51
N GLU A 99 -4.35 5.31 9.80
CA GLU A 99 -3.49 4.57 10.71
C GLU A 99 -3.59 3.06 10.45
N VAL A 100 -2.62 2.52 9.72
CA VAL A 100 -2.57 1.11 9.37
C VAL A 100 -1.19 0.56 9.69
N GLU A 101 -1.14 -0.63 10.29
CA GLU A 101 0.12 -1.31 10.52
C GLU A 101 0.69 -1.83 9.20
N LEU A 102 1.81 -1.27 8.79
CA LEU A 102 2.50 -1.57 7.54
C LEU A 102 3.96 -1.90 7.80
N HIS A 103 4.54 -2.70 6.90
CA HIS A 103 5.96 -2.97 6.87
C HIS A 103 6.63 -2.14 5.77
N TYR A 104 7.88 -1.75 5.98
CA TYR A 104 8.64 -0.95 5.03
C TYR A 104 9.99 -1.55 4.77
N ILE A 105 10.42 -1.50 3.50
CA ILE A 105 11.76 -1.85 3.10
C ILE A 105 12.28 -0.84 2.08
N ARG A 106 13.58 -0.54 2.12
CA ARG A 106 14.19 0.38 1.17
C ARG A 106 14.77 -0.35 -0.03
N GLN A 107 14.38 0.10 -1.21
CA GLN A 107 15.15 -0.14 -2.42
C GLN A 107 16.31 0.87 -2.44
N LYS A 108 17.51 0.40 -2.12
CA LYS A 108 18.70 1.26 -1.99
C LYS A 108 19.17 1.84 -3.31
N GLU A 109 18.94 1.13 -4.41
CA GLU A 109 19.33 1.51 -5.77
C GLU A 109 18.11 1.38 -6.69
N ALA A 110 17.87 2.39 -7.53
CA ALA A 110 16.76 2.41 -8.47
C ALA A 110 17.01 1.46 -9.66
N LYS A 111 16.75 0.17 -9.49
CA LYS A 111 16.92 -0.89 -10.51
C LYS A 111 15.61 -1.38 -11.14
N GLY A 112 14.57 -0.57 -11.07
CA GLY A 112 13.28 -0.86 -11.68
C GLY A 112 12.30 -1.64 -10.79
N LEU A 113 11.11 -1.90 -11.36
CA LEU A 113 9.97 -2.50 -10.66
C LEU A 113 10.26 -3.92 -10.16
N GLY A 114 10.80 -4.78 -11.03
CA GLY A 114 11.11 -6.16 -10.66
C GLY A 114 12.09 -6.26 -9.49
N HIS A 115 13.09 -5.37 -9.46
CA HIS A 115 14.04 -5.29 -8.34
C HIS A 115 13.35 -4.80 -7.06
N ALA A 116 12.41 -3.86 -7.13
CA ALA A 116 11.63 -3.42 -5.98
C ALA A 116 10.85 -4.60 -5.37
N VAL A 117 10.16 -5.39 -6.18
CA VAL A 117 9.48 -6.60 -5.72
C VAL A 117 10.46 -7.60 -5.11
N TRP A 118 11.62 -7.83 -5.76
CA TRP A 118 12.66 -8.73 -5.26
C TRP A 118 13.23 -8.30 -3.90
N CYS A 119 13.28 -6.99 -3.60
CA CYS A 119 13.70 -6.49 -2.29
C CYS A 119 12.84 -7.05 -1.14
N ALA A 120 11.58 -7.34 -1.39
CA ALA A 120 10.64 -7.87 -0.40
C ALA A 120 10.66 -9.41 -0.28
N ARG A 121 11.53 -10.13 -1.00
CA ARG A 121 11.54 -11.61 -1.06
C ARG A 121 11.62 -12.32 0.29
N LYS A 122 12.34 -11.74 1.26
CA LYS A 122 12.46 -12.33 2.60
C LYS A 122 11.19 -12.21 3.42
N PHE A 123 10.41 -11.16 3.16
CA PHE A 123 9.10 -10.97 3.75
C PHE A 123 8.07 -11.97 3.18
N ILE A 124 8.16 -12.25 1.90
CA ILE A 124 7.24 -13.15 1.21
C ILE A 124 7.54 -14.62 1.52
N GLY A 125 8.80 -15.03 1.49
CA GLY A 125 9.17 -16.45 1.57
C GLY A 125 8.58 -17.24 0.40
N ASP A 126 7.97 -18.38 0.70
CA ASP A 126 7.35 -19.30 -0.27
C ASP A 126 5.82 -19.14 -0.36
N GLU A 127 5.29 -18.00 0.04
CA GLU A 127 3.86 -17.74 0.03
C GLU A 127 3.44 -17.03 -1.27
N PRO A 128 2.21 -17.30 -1.76
CA PRO A 128 1.63 -16.49 -2.81
C PRO A 128 1.42 -15.06 -2.31
N PHE A 129 1.62 -14.09 -3.18
CA PHE A 129 1.51 -12.69 -2.83
C PHE A 129 0.91 -11.87 -3.96
N ALA A 130 0.35 -10.71 -3.60
CA ALA A 130 -0.13 -9.71 -4.53
C ALA A 130 0.92 -8.60 -4.73
N VAL A 131 0.89 -7.97 -5.89
CA VAL A 131 1.61 -6.73 -6.17
C VAL A 131 0.59 -5.68 -6.58
N LEU A 132 0.56 -4.55 -5.89
CA LEU A 132 -0.27 -3.41 -6.25
C LEU A 132 0.62 -2.23 -6.64
N LEU A 133 0.33 -1.62 -7.77
CA LEU A 133 1.05 -0.44 -8.24
C LEU A 133 0.46 0.82 -7.59
N GLY A 134 1.30 1.72 -7.13
CA GLY A 134 0.90 2.90 -6.36
C GLY A 134 0.17 4.00 -7.16
N ASP A 135 -0.02 3.80 -8.46
CA ASP A 135 -0.69 4.71 -9.38
C ASP A 135 -1.85 4.05 -10.17
N ASP A 136 -2.18 2.80 -9.84
CA ASP A 136 -3.31 2.06 -10.43
C ASP A 136 -4.46 1.95 -9.44
N ILE A 137 -5.47 2.81 -9.59
CA ILE A 137 -6.66 2.81 -8.75
C ILE A 137 -7.83 2.20 -9.52
N VAL A 138 -8.46 1.20 -8.93
CA VAL A 138 -9.65 0.55 -9.46
C VAL A 138 -10.86 0.94 -8.62
N VAL A 139 -11.88 1.50 -9.29
CA VAL A 139 -13.18 1.83 -8.68
C VAL A 139 -14.20 0.80 -9.15
N ALA A 140 -14.59 -0.10 -8.26
CA ALA A 140 -15.56 -1.16 -8.53
C ALA A 140 -16.22 -1.62 -7.23
N ASP A 141 -17.40 -2.24 -7.32
CA ASP A 141 -18.12 -2.81 -6.16
C ASP A 141 -17.28 -3.91 -5.47
N THR A 142 -16.59 -4.74 -6.27
CA THR A 142 -15.60 -5.68 -5.78
C THR A 142 -14.21 -5.12 -6.07
N PRO A 143 -13.34 -4.93 -5.05
CA PRO A 143 -11.99 -4.42 -5.25
C PRO A 143 -11.24 -5.17 -6.34
N GLY A 144 -10.44 -4.46 -7.15
CA GLY A 144 -9.72 -5.05 -8.28
C GLY A 144 -8.81 -6.21 -7.86
N LEU A 145 -8.06 -6.05 -6.77
CA LEU A 145 -7.25 -7.13 -6.22
C LEU A 145 -8.11 -8.33 -5.79
N LYS A 146 -9.29 -8.10 -5.19
CA LYS A 146 -10.19 -9.19 -4.80
C LYS A 146 -10.67 -10.00 -6.00
N GLN A 147 -10.92 -9.35 -7.13
CA GLN A 147 -11.26 -10.05 -8.37
C GLN A 147 -10.14 -10.97 -8.82
N LEU A 148 -8.88 -10.53 -8.76
CA LEU A 148 -7.72 -11.35 -9.09
C LEU A 148 -7.54 -12.52 -8.11
N ILE A 149 -7.68 -12.29 -6.82
CA ILE A 149 -7.60 -13.35 -5.79
C ILE A 149 -8.69 -14.40 -6.03
N ASN A 150 -9.93 -13.98 -6.29
CA ASN A 150 -11.02 -14.91 -6.61
C ASN A 150 -10.73 -15.76 -7.85
N LYS A 151 -10.05 -15.17 -8.85
CA LYS A 151 -9.63 -15.88 -10.05
C LYS A 151 -8.53 -16.90 -9.76
N TYR A 152 -7.54 -16.51 -8.98
CA TYR A 152 -6.47 -17.39 -8.53
C TYR A 152 -7.03 -18.61 -7.77
N GLU A 153 -7.92 -18.38 -6.80
CA GLU A 153 -8.54 -19.46 -6.02
C GLU A 153 -9.38 -20.43 -6.87
N LYS A 154 -10.06 -19.92 -7.91
CA LYS A 154 -10.88 -20.76 -8.80
C LYS A 154 -10.09 -21.56 -9.82
N GLN A 155 -8.97 -21.03 -10.30
CA GLN A 155 -8.26 -21.63 -11.43
C GLN A 155 -7.01 -22.41 -11.04
N GLN A 156 -6.59 -22.35 -9.78
CA GLN A 156 -5.31 -22.89 -9.30
C GLN A 156 -4.12 -22.44 -10.18
N VAL A 157 -4.25 -21.29 -10.79
CA VAL A 157 -3.26 -20.68 -11.70
C VAL A 157 -2.80 -19.38 -11.09
N LEU A 158 -1.52 -19.15 -11.23
CA LEU A 158 -0.79 -17.93 -10.84
C LEU A 158 -1.50 -16.64 -11.16
#